data_3d03c24ddcbf7397d91d159041aebec7
#
_entry.id   3d03c24ddcbf7397d91d159041aebec7
#
_cell.length_a   1.000
_cell.length_b   1.000
_cell.length_c   1.000
_cell.angle_alpha   90.00
_cell.angle_beta   90.00
_cell.angle_gamma   90.00
#
_symmetry.space_group_name_H-M   'P 1'
#
loop_
_entity.id
_entity.type
_entity.pdbx_description
1 polymer ?
#
loop_
_entity_poly.entity_id
_entity_poly.type
_entity_poly.pdbx_seq_one_letter_code
_entity_poly.pdbx_strand_id
1 'polypeptide(L)'
;MLCDGLGHGPIAAVAARAVLAEFAAAPADSPKAVLEFIHERIRHTRGAVVAVAEFDPGADVIRYAGIGNVTATVVTAGQRRAMVSLPGIVGHHISGIREFSYPLGPGALVILHSDGLNDRWDLDEYPGLAEHAPVLVAATLLRDAGRRRDDASVLVARTW
;
A
#
# COMPACT_ATOMS: atom_id res chain seq x y z
N MET A 1 0.31 2.68 5.74
CA MET A 1 -0.62 3.08 4.66
C MET A 1 0.16 3.60 3.47
N LEU A 2 -0.33 3.38 2.26
CA LEU A 2 0.15 4.03 1.03
C LEU A 2 -1.06 4.64 0.32
N CYS A 3 -0.90 5.84 -0.23
CA CYS A 3 -1.95 6.49 -1.02
C CYS A 3 -1.36 7.19 -2.25
N ASP A 4 -2.18 7.29 -3.29
CA ASP A 4 -1.88 8.07 -4.49
C ASP A 4 -3.10 8.92 -4.86
N GLY A 5 -2.91 10.24 -4.99
CA GLY A 5 -3.97 11.19 -5.29
C GLY A 5 -4.33 11.17 -6.77
N LEU A 6 -5.64 11.15 -7.08
CA LEU A 6 -6.11 11.01 -8.45
C LEU A 6 -5.69 12.18 -9.35
N GLY A 7 -4.97 11.86 -10.43
CA GLY A 7 -4.43 12.80 -11.40
C GLY A 7 -2.95 13.08 -11.18
N HIS A 8 -2.50 14.31 -11.45
CA HIS A 8 -1.10 14.71 -11.30
C HIS A 8 -0.97 16.15 -10.80
N GLY A 9 0.22 16.49 -10.28
CA GLY A 9 0.56 17.83 -9.85
C GLY A 9 -0.19 18.30 -8.59
N PRO A 10 -0.38 19.63 -8.41
CA PRO A 10 -0.88 20.21 -7.15
C PRO A 10 -2.24 19.66 -6.69
N ILE A 11 -3.13 19.35 -7.62
CA ILE A 11 -4.49 18.87 -7.29
C ILE A 11 -4.44 17.44 -6.72
N ALA A 12 -3.64 16.56 -7.32
CA ALA A 12 -3.40 15.21 -6.79
C ALA A 12 -2.73 15.27 -5.41
N ALA A 13 -1.75 16.18 -5.25
CA ALA A 13 -1.09 16.40 -3.97
C ALA A 13 -2.05 16.90 -2.87
N VAL A 14 -3.10 17.66 -3.19
CA VAL A 14 -4.15 18.05 -2.23
C VAL A 14 -4.92 16.81 -1.76
N ALA A 15 -5.30 15.93 -2.67
CA ALA A 15 -6.01 14.69 -2.31
C ALA A 15 -5.13 13.79 -1.43
N ALA A 16 -3.86 13.57 -1.81
CA ALA A 16 -2.94 12.75 -1.03
C ALA A 16 -2.71 13.32 0.38
N ARG A 17 -2.53 14.65 0.52
CA ARG A 17 -2.40 15.29 1.84
C ARG A 17 -3.65 15.17 2.70
N ALA A 18 -4.84 15.26 2.09
CA ALA A 18 -6.10 15.05 2.80
C ALA A 18 -6.17 13.60 3.33
N VAL A 19 -5.83 12.60 2.51
CA VAL A 19 -5.74 11.19 2.97
C VAL A 19 -4.79 11.05 4.15
N LEU A 20 -3.59 11.63 4.09
CA LEU A 20 -2.60 11.55 5.16
C LEU A 20 -3.11 12.20 6.46
N ALA A 21 -3.77 13.35 6.37
CA ALA A 21 -4.34 14.05 7.52
C ALA A 21 -5.46 13.21 8.18
N GLU A 22 -6.36 12.67 7.38
CA GLU A 22 -7.45 11.83 7.89
C GLU A 22 -6.95 10.49 8.43
N PHE A 23 -5.91 9.91 7.83
CA PHE A 23 -5.27 8.71 8.38
C PHE A 23 -4.67 8.95 9.78
N ALA A 24 -4.02 10.10 9.98
CA ALA A 24 -3.47 10.45 11.28
C ALA A 24 -4.54 10.71 12.35
N ALA A 25 -5.76 11.09 11.93
CA ALA A 25 -6.91 11.34 12.80
C ALA A 25 -7.84 10.10 12.96
N ALA A 26 -7.63 9.07 12.15
CA ALA A 26 -8.49 7.89 12.14
C ALA A 26 -8.35 7.11 13.46
N PRO A 27 -9.45 6.55 13.98
CA PRO A 27 -9.37 5.61 15.08
C PRO A 27 -8.57 4.37 14.64
N ALA A 28 -7.64 3.93 15.49
CA ALA A 28 -6.84 2.73 15.24
C ALA A 28 -7.68 1.47 15.57
N ASP A 29 -8.61 1.11 14.67
CA ASP A 29 -9.52 -0.02 14.86
C ASP A 29 -9.19 -1.15 13.88
N SER A 30 -9.34 -0.90 12.58
CA SER A 30 -9.03 -1.88 11.55
C SER A 30 -8.72 -1.19 10.22
N PRO A 31 -7.96 -1.82 9.29
CA PRO A 31 -7.73 -1.28 7.96
C PRO A 31 -9.01 -0.89 7.23
N LYS A 32 -10.07 -1.69 7.37
CA LYS A 32 -11.38 -1.37 6.80
C LYS A 32 -11.98 -0.11 7.41
N ALA A 33 -12.03 -0.02 8.75
CA ALA A 33 -12.62 1.13 9.45
C ALA A 33 -11.85 2.42 9.15
N VAL A 34 -10.51 2.34 9.07
CA VAL A 34 -9.67 3.48 8.67
C VAL A 34 -9.99 3.94 7.25
N LEU A 35 -10.15 3.02 6.30
CA LEU A 35 -10.53 3.37 4.92
C LEU A 35 -11.94 3.96 4.82
N GLU A 36 -12.91 3.43 5.56
CA GLU A 36 -14.27 3.98 5.65
C GLU A 36 -14.22 5.41 6.20
N PHE A 37 -13.47 5.63 7.27
CA PHE A 37 -13.27 6.95 7.87
C PHE A 37 -12.68 7.96 6.87
N ILE A 38 -11.62 7.58 6.14
CA ILE A 38 -10.98 8.43 5.12
C ILE A 38 -11.97 8.70 3.98
N HIS A 39 -12.65 7.68 3.47
CA HIS A 39 -13.59 7.77 2.35
C HIS A 39 -14.64 8.85 2.58
N GLU A 40 -15.25 8.89 3.76
CA GLU A 40 -16.28 9.87 4.10
C GLU A 40 -15.75 11.31 4.13
N ARG A 41 -14.48 11.51 4.50
CA ARG A 41 -13.93 12.83 4.81
C ARG A 41 -13.23 13.52 3.65
N ILE A 42 -12.75 12.77 2.65
CA ILE A 42 -12.02 13.36 1.52
C ILE A 42 -12.90 13.63 0.29
N ARG A 43 -14.23 13.54 0.40
CA ARG A 43 -15.19 13.76 -0.71
C ARG A 43 -15.09 15.13 -1.36
N HIS A 44 -14.50 16.11 -0.69
CA HIS A 44 -14.26 17.46 -1.21
C HIS A 44 -13.01 17.54 -2.11
N THR A 45 -12.27 16.44 -2.27
CA THR A 45 -11.07 16.34 -3.12
C THR A 45 -11.38 15.57 -4.42
N ARG A 46 -10.36 15.36 -5.24
CA ARG A 46 -10.48 14.45 -6.40
C ARG A 46 -10.49 12.96 -6.03
N GLY A 47 -10.28 12.65 -4.77
CA GLY A 47 -10.11 11.28 -4.29
C GLY A 47 -8.73 10.73 -4.53
N ALA A 48 -8.52 9.52 -4.05
CA ALA A 48 -7.26 8.82 -4.11
C ALA A 48 -7.47 7.30 -4.20
N VAL A 49 -6.44 6.59 -4.61
CA VAL A 49 -6.31 5.16 -4.34
C VAL A 49 -5.55 5.01 -3.03
N VAL A 50 -5.97 4.09 -2.18
CA VAL A 50 -5.45 3.97 -0.81
C VAL A 50 -5.35 2.51 -0.40
N ALA A 51 -4.25 2.15 0.21
CA ALA A 51 -4.05 0.85 0.87
C ALA A 51 -3.66 1.04 2.33
N VAL A 52 -4.34 0.35 3.21
CA VAL A 52 -4.04 0.30 4.65
C VAL A 52 -3.69 -1.14 5.02
N ALA A 53 -2.57 -1.30 5.71
CA ALA A 53 -2.10 -2.58 6.22
C ALA A 53 -1.77 -2.43 7.70
N GLU A 54 -2.15 -3.40 8.49
CA GLU A 54 -1.91 -3.47 9.93
C GLU A 54 -1.31 -4.82 10.29
N PHE A 55 -0.18 -4.78 10.98
CA PHE A 55 0.43 -5.99 11.54
C PHE A 55 -0.26 -6.37 12.85
N ASP A 56 -0.71 -7.59 12.94
CA ASP A 56 -1.18 -8.18 14.19
C ASP A 56 -0.11 -9.16 14.71
N PRO A 57 0.75 -8.71 15.63
CA PRO A 57 1.85 -9.55 16.14
C PRO A 57 1.36 -10.71 16.98
N GLY A 58 0.13 -10.65 17.51
CA GLY A 58 -0.45 -11.73 18.32
C GLY A 58 -0.99 -12.89 17.49
N ALA A 59 -1.31 -12.66 16.22
CA ALA A 59 -1.89 -13.62 15.31
C ALA A 59 -0.97 -14.01 14.14
N ASP A 60 0.22 -13.44 14.03
CA ASP A 60 1.15 -13.61 12.88
C ASP A 60 0.45 -13.39 11.54
N VAL A 61 -0.38 -12.36 11.46
CA VAL A 61 -1.09 -11.97 10.25
C VAL A 61 -0.93 -10.49 9.96
N ILE A 62 -1.08 -10.14 8.69
CA ILE A 62 -1.33 -8.76 8.26
C ILE A 62 -2.79 -8.65 7.85
N ARG A 63 -3.52 -7.70 8.43
CA ARG A 63 -4.83 -7.25 7.98
C ARG A 63 -4.64 -6.18 6.93
N TYR A 64 -5.39 -6.26 5.85
CA TYR A 64 -5.24 -5.39 4.71
C TYR A 64 -6.58 -4.99 4.11
N ALA A 65 -6.71 -3.72 3.78
CA ALA A 65 -7.78 -3.20 2.95
C ALA A 65 -7.20 -2.24 1.90
N GLY A 66 -7.56 -2.42 0.64
CA GLY A 66 -7.06 -1.59 -0.46
C GLY A 66 -8.17 -1.23 -1.45
N ILE A 67 -8.13 0.00 -1.95
CA ILE A 67 -9.03 0.52 -2.99
C ILE A 67 -8.20 1.16 -4.09
N GLY A 68 -8.47 0.75 -5.32
CA GLY A 68 -7.84 1.24 -6.53
C GLY A 68 -6.66 0.39 -6.98
N ASN A 69 -5.74 0.97 -7.75
CA ASN A 69 -4.61 0.30 -8.40
C ASN A 69 -3.32 0.29 -7.57
N VAL A 70 -3.43 0.43 -6.26
CA VAL A 70 -2.29 0.20 -5.36
C VAL A 70 -1.99 -1.29 -5.30
N THR A 71 -0.75 -1.65 -5.55
CA THR A 71 -0.27 -3.02 -5.41
C THR A 71 0.26 -3.27 -4.02
N ALA A 72 -0.13 -4.39 -3.44
CA ALA A 72 0.35 -4.85 -2.14
C ALA A 72 0.71 -6.34 -2.20
N THR A 73 1.83 -6.70 -1.61
CA THR A 73 2.41 -8.06 -1.71
C THR A 73 3.05 -8.45 -0.40
N VAL A 74 2.83 -9.68 0.04
CA VAL A 74 3.63 -10.35 1.08
C VAL A 74 4.66 -11.24 0.37
N VAL A 75 5.92 -11.15 0.77
CA VAL A 75 6.99 -12.02 0.33
C VAL A 75 7.51 -12.80 1.53
N THR A 76 7.45 -14.13 1.47
CA THR A 76 7.94 -15.03 2.52
C THR A 76 8.69 -16.19 1.86
N ALA A 77 9.92 -16.43 2.26
CA ALA A 77 10.77 -17.52 1.73
C ALA A 77 10.77 -17.60 0.18
N GLY A 78 10.93 -16.45 -0.49
CA GLY A 78 10.94 -16.34 -1.96
C GLY A 78 9.56 -16.42 -2.62
N GLN A 79 8.50 -16.72 -1.87
CA GLN A 79 7.14 -16.78 -2.42
C GLN A 79 6.45 -15.42 -2.32
N ARG A 80 5.91 -14.93 -3.44
CA ARG A 80 5.10 -13.70 -3.51
C ARG A 80 3.62 -14.05 -3.43
N ARG A 81 2.92 -13.37 -2.54
CA ARG A 81 1.45 -13.42 -2.44
C ARG A 81 0.88 -12.03 -2.60
N ALA A 82 0.15 -11.78 -3.68
CA ALA A 82 -0.57 -10.51 -3.85
C ALA A 82 -1.70 -10.38 -2.82
N MET A 83 -1.86 -9.18 -2.28
CA MET A 83 -3.00 -8.80 -1.46
C MET A 83 -4.06 -8.11 -2.33
N VAL A 84 -5.33 -8.32 -2.01
CA VAL A 84 -6.44 -7.92 -2.88
C VAL A 84 -6.86 -6.49 -2.60
N SER A 85 -6.69 -5.60 -3.57
CA SER A 85 -7.34 -4.28 -3.63
C SER A 85 -8.62 -4.36 -4.46
N LEU A 86 -9.69 -3.69 -3.99
CA LEU A 86 -10.95 -3.61 -4.72
C LEU A 86 -10.95 -2.39 -5.65
N PRO A 87 -11.66 -2.45 -6.78
CA PRO A 87 -11.75 -1.31 -7.69
C PRO A 87 -12.51 -0.15 -7.04
N GLY A 88 -12.07 1.08 -7.32
CA GLY A 88 -12.73 2.29 -6.84
C GLY A 88 -11.79 3.46 -6.62
N ILE A 89 -12.36 4.56 -6.15
CA ILE A 89 -11.68 5.81 -5.78
C ILE A 89 -12.20 6.21 -4.41
N VAL A 90 -11.31 6.24 -3.42
CA VAL A 90 -11.62 6.69 -2.05
C VAL A 90 -11.99 8.17 -2.09
N GLY A 91 -13.08 8.54 -1.44
CA GLY A 91 -13.68 9.88 -1.52
C GLY A 91 -14.75 10.03 -2.60
N HIS A 92 -14.88 9.10 -3.54
CA HIS A 92 -15.88 9.16 -4.62
C HIS A 92 -16.68 7.87 -4.76
N HIS A 93 -16.27 7.00 -5.69
CA HIS A 93 -16.99 5.78 -6.02
C HIS A 93 -16.21 4.54 -5.59
N ILE A 94 -16.82 3.75 -4.73
CA ILE A 94 -16.33 2.45 -4.30
C ILE A 94 -17.49 1.44 -4.35
N SER A 95 -17.21 0.21 -4.71
CA SER A 95 -18.20 -0.88 -4.66
C SER A 95 -18.35 -1.48 -3.26
N GLY A 96 -17.51 -1.07 -2.34
CA GLY A 96 -17.46 -1.50 -0.95
C GLY A 96 -16.02 -1.61 -0.47
N ILE A 97 -15.81 -1.67 0.84
CA ILE A 97 -14.51 -1.88 1.46
C ILE A 97 -14.52 -3.25 2.12
N ARG A 98 -13.52 -4.07 1.80
CA ARG A 98 -13.31 -5.38 2.40
C ARG A 98 -11.93 -5.45 3.01
N GLU A 99 -11.86 -6.08 4.17
CA GLU A 99 -10.61 -6.43 4.82
C GLU A 99 -10.29 -7.90 4.57
N PHE A 100 -9.02 -8.17 4.34
CA PHE A 100 -8.48 -9.51 4.13
C PHE A 100 -7.32 -9.73 5.10
N SER A 101 -7.16 -10.96 5.59
CA SER A 101 -6.04 -11.35 6.42
C SER A 101 -5.11 -12.28 5.65
N TYR A 102 -3.81 -12.04 5.78
CA TYR A 102 -2.76 -12.83 5.14
C TYR A 102 -1.78 -13.32 6.18
N PRO A 103 -1.44 -14.61 6.22
CA PRO A 103 -0.44 -15.13 7.16
C PRO A 103 0.93 -14.53 6.86
N LEU A 104 1.66 -14.24 7.91
CA LEU A 104 3.03 -13.77 7.88
C LEU A 104 3.92 -14.88 8.45
N GLY A 105 5.00 -15.19 7.75
CA GLY A 105 6.08 -16.00 8.32
C GLY A 105 7.16 -15.13 8.94
N PRO A 106 8.11 -15.73 9.66
CA PRO A 106 9.27 -15.02 10.16
C PRO A 106 10.05 -14.32 9.03
N GLY A 107 10.42 -13.06 9.24
CA GLY A 107 11.17 -12.28 8.25
C GLY A 107 10.39 -11.91 6.99
N ALA A 108 9.07 -12.09 6.96
CA ALA A 108 8.25 -11.71 5.83
C ALA A 108 8.38 -10.22 5.49
N LEU A 109 8.45 -9.90 4.20
CA LEU A 109 8.39 -8.54 3.70
C LEU A 109 6.96 -8.24 3.25
N VAL A 110 6.46 -7.08 3.65
CA VAL A 110 5.24 -6.48 3.14
C VAL A 110 5.62 -5.30 2.27
N ILE A 111 5.25 -5.34 1.00
CA ILE A 111 5.63 -4.36 0.00
C ILE A 111 4.35 -3.77 -0.57
N LEU A 112 4.17 -2.45 -0.42
CA LEU A 112 3.12 -1.69 -1.07
C LEU A 112 3.75 -0.71 -2.05
N HIS A 113 3.14 -0.53 -3.21
CA HIS A 113 3.60 0.49 -4.16
C HIS A 113 2.45 1.06 -5.00
N SER A 114 2.65 2.30 -5.50
CA SER A 114 1.76 2.93 -6.47
C SER A 114 1.97 2.33 -7.86
N ASP A 115 1.10 2.68 -8.80
CA ASP A 115 1.19 2.27 -10.20
C ASP A 115 2.37 2.90 -10.97
N GLY A 116 3.07 3.87 -10.36
CA GLY A 116 4.37 4.34 -10.82
C GLY A 116 5.48 3.29 -10.79
N LEU A 117 5.24 2.10 -10.21
CA LEU A 117 6.10 0.92 -10.37
C LEU A 117 5.47 -0.10 -11.31
N ASN A 118 6.35 -0.82 -12.01
CA ASN A 118 5.97 -2.01 -12.76
C ASN A 118 5.79 -3.19 -11.80
N ASP A 119 4.68 -3.92 -11.87
CA ASP A 119 4.37 -5.08 -11.03
C ASP A 119 5.21 -6.33 -11.30
N ARG A 120 6.04 -6.29 -12.34
CA ARG A 120 6.85 -7.44 -12.79
C ARG A 120 8.18 -7.61 -12.08
N TRP A 121 8.44 -6.82 -11.00
CA TRP A 121 9.65 -6.98 -10.21
C TRP A 121 9.67 -8.35 -9.52
N ASP A 122 10.86 -8.91 -9.38
CA ASP A 122 11.11 -10.14 -8.64
C ASP A 122 12.34 -9.96 -7.74
N LEU A 123 12.19 -10.26 -6.44
CA LEU A 123 13.32 -10.16 -5.51
C LEU A 123 14.37 -11.25 -5.74
N ASP A 124 14.00 -12.37 -6.37
CA ASP A 124 14.93 -13.45 -6.72
C ASP A 124 15.96 -13.02 -7.78
N GLU A 125 15.68 -11.95 -8.54
CA GLU A 125 16.65 -11.35 -9.45
C GLU A 125 17.79 -10.60 -8.69
N TYR A 126 17.64 -10.41 -7.39
CA TYR A 126 18.59 -9.71 -6.52
C TYR A 126 19.01 -10.60 -5.34
N PRO A 127 19.99 -11.52 -5.53
CA PRO A 127 20.38 -12.45 -4.49
C PRO A 127 20.72 -11.77 -3.17
N GLY A 128 20.06 -12.20 -2.09
CA GLY A 128 20.23 -11.66 -0.74
C GLY A 128 19.49 -10.35 -0.45
N LEU A 129 18.90 -9.67 -1.45
CA LEU A 129 18.22 -8.38 -1.22
C LEU A 129 17.09 -8.51 -0.20
N ALA A 130 16.34 -9.60 -0.24
CA ALA A 130 15.25 -9.84 0.71
C ALA A 130 15.71 -9.94 2.17
N GLU A 131 16.99 -10.15 2.45
CA GLU A 131 17.57 -10.21 3.80
C GLU A 131 18.06 -8.84 4.31
N HIS A 132 18.21 -7.88 3.40
CA HIS A 132 18.69 -6.53 3.74
C HIS A 132 17.61 -5.66 4.37
N ALA A 133 17.99 -4.51 4.90
CA ALA A 133 17.08 -3.54 5.50
C ALA A 133 15.95 -3.15 4.52
N PRO A 134 14.69 -3.00 4.99
CA PRO A 134 13.54 -2.66 4.13
C PRO A 134 13.75 -1.45 3.22
N VAL A 135 14.50 -0.44 3.71
CA VAL A 135 14.82 0.75 2.91
C VAL A 135 15.66 0.43 1.68
N LEU A 136 16.56 -0.56 1.76
CA LEU A 136 17.37 -0.97 0.60
C LEU A 136 16.52 -1.71 -0.44
N VAL A 137 15.60 -2.56 0.02
CA VAL A 137 14.62 -3.22 -0.84
C VAL A 137 13.77 -2.17 -1.57
N ALA A 138 13.22 -1.20 -0.83
CA ALA A 138 12.41 -0.13 -1.40
C ALA A 138 13.19 0.69 -2.44
N ALA A 139 14.44 1.08 -2.12
CA ALA A 139 15.28 1.86 -3.03
C ALA A 139 15.64 1.09 -4.30
N THR A 140 15.93 -0.21 -4.20
CA THR A 140 16.20 -1.06 -5.36
C THR A 140 14.99 -1.18 -6.25
N LEU A 141 13.81 -1.47 -5.69
CA LEU A 141 12.57 -1.56 -6.45
C LEU A 141 12.23 -0.23 -7.14
N LEU A 142 12.37 0.89 -6.44
CA LEU A 142 12.11 2.21 -6.99
C LEU A 142 13.05 2.54 -8.16
N ARG A 143 14.34 2.16 -8.07
CA ARG A 143 15.33 2.38 -9.12
C ARG A 143 15.04 1.54 -10.37
N ASP A 144 14.72 0.25 -10.20
CA ASP A 144 14.72 -0.72 -11.31
C ASP A 144 13.31 -0.98 -11.88
N ALA A 145 12.28 -0.88 -11.05
CA ALA A 145 10.89 -1.05 -11.45
C ALA A 145 10.11 0.26 -11.61
N GLY A 146 10.67 1.40 -11.18
CA GLY A 146 10.06 2.72 -11.30
C GLY A 146 9.86 3.15 -12.75
N ARG A 147 8.70 3.71 -13.07
CA ARG A 147 8.37 4.27 -14.39
C ARG A 147 8.91 5.69 -14.51
N ARG A 148 9.68 5.98 -15.57
CA ARG A 148 10.42 7.25 -15.74
C ARG A 148 9.54 8.51 -15.84
N ARG A 149 8.23 8.38 -16.04
CA ARG A 149 7.32 9.52 -16.30
C ARG A 149 6.13 9.55 -15.36
N ASP A 150 6.24 8.86 -14.22
CA ASP A 150 5.16 8.77 -13.26
C ASP A 150 5.68 8.97 -11.83
N ASP A 151 4.84 9.51 -10.97
CA ASP A 151 5.13 9.60 -9.55
C ASP A 151 5.11 8.18 -8.96
N ALA A 152 6.17 7.82 -8.24
CA ALA A 152 6.34 6.46 -7.74
C ALA A 152 6.57 6.47 -6.22
N SER A 153 5.85 5.61 -5.53
CA SER A 153 5.98 5.41 -4.09
C SER A 153 6.10 3.93 -3.76
N VAL A 154 7.03 3.60 -2.88
CA VAL A 154 7.22 2.25 -2.34
C VAL A 154 7.30 2.31 -0.83
N LEU A 155 6.58 1.41 -0.18
CA LEU A 155 6.69 1.17 1.26
C LEU A 155 7.04 -0.30 1.47
N VAL A 156 8.09 -0.54 2.24
CA VAL A 156 8.51 -1.89 2.64
C VAL A 156 8.56 -1.99 4.15
N ALA A 157 7.95 -3.02 4.69
CA ALA A 157 8.04 -3.36 6.11
C ALA A 157 8.44 -4.83 6.25
N ARG A 158 9.12 -5.17 7.35
CA ARG A 158 9.54 -6.53 7.67
C ARG A 158 8.99 -6.95 9.01
N THR A 159 8.55 -8.22 9.10
CA THR A 159 8.30 -8.86 10.39
C THR A 159 9.62 -9.29 11.02
N TRP A 160 9.69 -9.29 12.33
CA TRP A 160 10.80 -9.83 13.13
C TRP A 160 10.72 -11.34 13.31
#